data_ee25c847354d6f6af673633a5c61abcf
#
_entry.id   ee25c847354d6f6af673633a5c61abcf
#
_cell.length_a   1.000
_cell.length_b   1.000
_cell.length_c   1.000
_cell.angle_alpha   90.00
_cell.angle_beta   90.00
_cell.angle_gamma   90.00
#
_symmetry.space_group_name_H-M   'P 1'
#
loop_
_entity.id
_entity.type
_entity.pdbx_description
1 polymer ?
#
loop_
_entity_poly.entity_id
_entity_poly.type
_entity_poly.pdbx_seq_one_letter_code
_entity_poly.pdbx_strand_id
1 'polypeptide(L)'
;MRRSLVVSLALLAIVRSPAVAQTCQGLASFSAGNMQVAGNAQFPEGGKIWGGSFSYGMPSGLYAGADLSNTSIDNDGGSSLGIGAHAGYQMKLGRTGKMALCPVANLALGMGPDDDAAEINSSQTNAHFGLALGTEMGTSQQMRILPTAGLGLQYSKFKVDQAGSTVVDGSETYALARVGIGFVFNQQISVRPTVDIPVGRDVSNDPTFGLTVGYNFGSKGASRARRH
;
A
#
# COMPACT_ATOMS: atom_id res chain seq x y z
N MET A 1 -36.56 -21.87 -18.92
CA MET A 1 -36.78 -20.68 -18.08
C MET A 1 -35.41 -20.04 -17.78
N ARG A 2 -35.05 -19.04 -18.59
CA ARG A 2 -33.80 -18.25 -18.42
C ARG A 2 -34.11 -17.08 -17.51
N ARG A 3 -33.53 -17.05 -16.29
CA ARG A 3 -33.57 -15.87 -15.44
C ARG A 3 -32.35 -15.02 -15.76
N SER A 4 -32.61 -13.92 -16.44
CA SER A 4 -31.65 -12.84 -16.69
C SER A 4 -31.30 -12.15 -15.38
N LEU A 5 -30.04 -12.29 -14.95
CA LEU A 5 -29.47 -11.51 -13.86
C LEU A 5 -29.13 -10.14 -14.44
N VAL A 6 -30.02 -9.18 -14.29
CA VAL A 6 -29.76 -7.76 -14.56
C VAL A 6 -28.98 -7.23 -13.35
N VAL A 7 -27.66 -7.18 -13.47
CA VAL A 7 -26.81 -6.45 -12.54
C VAL A 7 -26.99 -4.97 -12.84
N SER A 8 -27.80 -4.31 -12.04
CA SER A 8 -27.95 -2.86 -12.02
C SER A 8 -26.63 -2.23 -11.57
N LEU A 9 -25.83 -1.78 -12.52
CA LEU A 9 -24.70 -0.90 -12.29
C LEU A 9 -25.28 0.46 -11.88
N ALA A 10 -25.45 0.69 -10.58
CA ALA A 10 -25.90 1.95 -10.04
C ALA A 10 -24.92 3.07 -10.43
N LEU A 11 -25.43 4.08 -11.07
CA LEU A 11 -24.76 5.32 -11.45
C LEU A 11 -23.93 5.86 -10.28
N LEU A 12 -22.62 5.82 -10.41
CA LEU A 12 -21.70 6.63 -9.63
C LEU A 12 -21.84 8.09 -10.08
N ALA A 13 -22.63 8.84 -9.35
CA ALA A 13 -22.72 10.28 -9.52
C ALA A 13 -21.32 10.89 -9.36
N ILE A 14 -20.77 11.43 -10.43
CA ILE A 14 -19.47 12.12 -10.47
C ILE A 14 -19.60 13.42 -9.69
N VAL A 15 -19.43 13.37 -8.38
CA VAL A 15 -19.24 14.58 -7.57
C VAL A 15 -17.81 15.05 -7.80
N ARG A 16 -17.67 16.16 -8.51
CA ARG A 16 -16.39 16.88 -8.62
C ARG A 16 -15.96 17.36 -7.24
N SER A 17 -15.20 16.57 -6.55
CA SER A 17 -14.63 16.95 -5.25
C SER A 17 -13.28 17.63 -5.45
N PRO A 18 -12.98 18.73 -4.73
CA PRO A 18 -11.64 19.32 -4.73
C PRO A 18 -10.59 18.28 -4.34
N ALA A 19 -9.42 18.41 -4.90
CA ALA A 19 -8.28 17.53 -4.65
C ALA A 19 -8.03 17.42 -3.13
N VAL A 20 -8.30 16.24 -2.57
CA VAL A 20 -8.06 15.93 -1.16
C VAL A 20 -6.94 14.91 -1.11
N ALA A 21 -6.04 15.10 -0.16
CA ALA A 21 -4.93 14.21 0.11
C ALA A 21 -5.41 12.76 0.22
N GLN A 22 -4.58 11.81 -0.17
CA GLN A 22 -4.78 10.40 0.12
C GLN A 22 -4.58 10.16 1.62
N THR A 23 -5.53 10.68 2.37
CA THR A 23 -5.47 10.80 3.82
C THR A 23 -5.24 9.44 4.49
N CYS A 24 -5.82 8.39 3.94
CA CYS A 24 -5.73 7.05 4.50
C CYS A 24 -4.35 6.39 4.36
N GLN A 25 -3.54 6.86 3.41
CA GLN A 25 -2.18 6.33 3.23
C GLN A 25 -1.11 7.29 3.76
N GLY A 26 -1.49 8.43 4.34
CA GLY A 26 -0.54 9.43 4.80
C GLY A 26 0.33 10.00 3.68
N LEU A 27 -0.18 9.98 2.45
CA LEU A 27 0.53 10.41 1.24
C LEU A 27 -0.12 11.66 0.67
N ALA A 28 0.59 12.33 -0.21
CA ALA A 28 0.04 13.46 -0.93
C ALA A 28 -1.13 13.03 -1.83
N SER A 29 -2.04 13.95 -2.07
CA SER A 29 -3.32 13.73 -2.74
C SER A 29 -3.22 13.10 -4.12
N PHE A 30 -3.96 12.04 -4.35
CA PHE A 30 -4.33 11.63 -5.69
C PHE A 30 -5.61 12.38 -6.12
N SER A 31 -5.45 13.47 -6.82
CA SER A 31 -6.54 13.99 -7.65
C SER A 31 -6.54 13.25 -8.99
N ALA A 32 -7.66 13.37 -9.72
CA ALA A 32 -7.79 12.80 -11.04
C ALA A 32 -6.55 13.04 -11.92
N GLY A 33 -5.93 11.95 -12.36
CA GLY A 33 -4.77 11.99 -13.23
C GLY A 33 -3.43 12.24 -12.53
N ASN A 34 -3.36 12.25 -11.21
CA ASN A 34 -2.09 12.35 -10.51
C ASN A 34 -1.39 10.99 -10.47
N MET A 35 -0.10 11.03 -10.68
CA MET A 35 0.80 9.89 -10.53
C MET A 35 1.70 10.11 -9.32
N GLN A 36 2.02 9.04 -8.62
CA GLN A 36 2.99 9.05 -7.54
C GLN A 36 4.05 7.98 -7.78
N VAL A 37 5.28 8.33 -7.52
CA VAL A 37 6.39 7.38 -7.34
C VAL A 37 6.82 7.47 -5.89
N ALA A 38 7.03 6.32 -5.25
CA ALA A 38 7.55 6.29 -3.89
C ALA A 38 8.63 5.23 -3.73
N GLY A 39 9.60 5.52 -2.88
CA GLY A 39 10.54 4.56 -2.33
C GLY A 39 10.08 4.15 -0.94
N ASN A 40 10.27 2.90 -0.57
CA ASN A 40 9.94 2.37 0.75
C ASN A 40 11.09 1.54 1.32
N ALA A 41 11.18 1.54 2.64
CA ALA A 41 12.06 0.68 3.41
C ALA A 41 11.26 0.12 4.58
N GLN A 42 11.43 -1.16 4.87
CA GLN A 42 10.83 -1.83 6.02
C GLN A 42 11.89 -2.65 6.73
N PHE A 43 11.76 -2.74 8.04
CA PHE A 43 12.72 -3.39 8.93
C PHE A 43 11.98 -4.42 9.79
N PRO A 44 11.60 -5.58 9.20
CA PRO A 44 11.12 -6.71 9.96
C PRO A 44 12.28 -7.34 10.76
N GLU A 45 11.94 -8.14 11.77
CA GLU A 45 12.93 -8.96 12.44
C GLU A 45 13.61 -9.92 11.45
N GLY A 46 14.94 -10.00 11.49
CA GLY A 46 15.73 -10.90 10.66
C GLY A 46 15.92 -10.47 9.20
N GLY A 47 15.63 -9.18 8.87
CA GLY A 47 15.86 -8.73 7.48
C GLY A 47 15.54 -7.27 7.21
N LYS A 48 15.61 -6.92 5.94
CA LYS A 48 15.31 -5.58 5.43
C LYS A 48 14.58 -5.70 4.09
N ILE A 49 13.58 -4.86 3.87
CA ILE A 49 12.85 -4.79 2.62
C ILE A 49 13.03 -3.38 2.05
N TRP A 50 13.53 -3.29 0.83
CA TRP A 50 13.64 -2.05 0.07
C TRP A 50 12.73 -2.16 -1.15
N GLY A 51 12.06 -1.09 -1.48
CA GLY A 51 11.18 -1.14 -2.63
C GLY A 51 10.86 0.20 -3.23
N GLY A 52 10.16 0.14 -4.34
CA GLY A 52 9.57 1.28 -5.01
C GLY A 52 8.15 0.96 -5.43
N SER A 53 7.32 1.99 -5.50
CA SER A 53 5.95 1.87 -5.98
C SER A 53 5.61 2.98 -6.96
N PHE A 54 4.74 2.65 -7.89
CA PHE A 54 4.07 3.61 -8.77
C PHE A 54 2.56 3.50 -8.53
N SER A 55 1.89 4.62 -8.41
CA SER A 55 0.43 4.67 -8.22
C SER A 55 -0.20 5.74 -9.10
N TYR A 56 -1.41 5.45 -9.56
CA TYR A 56 -2.24 6.34 -10.36
C TYR A 56 -3.60 6.55 -9.70
N GLY A 57 -3.99 7.80 -9.52
CA GLY A 57 -5.26 8.19 -8.93
C GLY A 57 -6.31 8.55 -9.99
N MET A 58 -7.53 8.08 -9.78
CA MET A 58 -8.69 8.31 -10.64
C MET A 58 -9.63 9.36 -10.04
N PRO A 59 -10.48 10.03 -10.86
CA PRO A 59 -11.43 11.04 -10.37
C PRO A 59 -12.42 10.55 -9.32
N SER A 60 -12.74 9.27 -9.36
CA SER A 60 -13.69 8.63 -8.44
C SER A 60 -13.16 8.48 -7.01
N GLY A 61 -11.86 8.71 -6.77
CA GLY A 61 -11.19 8.37 -5.50
C GLY A 61 -10.58 6.97 -5.51
N LEU A 62 -10.77 6.21 -6.58
CA LEU A 62 -10.06 4.96 -6.81
C LEU A 62 -8.60 5.24 -7.15
N TYR A 63 -7.69 4.41 -6.67
CA TYR A 63 -6.30 4.39 -7.09
C TYR A 63 -5.82 2.97 -7.26
N ALA A 64 -4.85 2.79 -8.12
CA ALA A 64 -4.18 1.52 -8.32
C ALA A 64 -2.71 1.75 -8.65
N GLY A 65 -1.90 0.74 -8.44
CA GLY A 65 -0.47 0.86 -8.67
C GLY A 65 0.24 -0.49 -8.70
N ALA A 66 1.55 -0.40 -8.91
CA ALA A 66 2.46 -1.53 -8.92
C ALA A 66 3.62 -1.28 -7.95
N ASP A 67 4.16 -2.36 -7.42
CA ASP A 67 5.24 -2.37 -6.45
C ASP A 67 6.37 -3.27 -6.92
N LEU A 68 7.60 -2.85 -6.63
CA LEU A 68 8.81 -3.65 -6.74
C LEU A 68 9.49 -3.66 -5.37
N SER A 69 9.98 -4.81 -4.94
CA SER A 69 10.69 -4.92 -3.67
C SER A 69 11.86 -5.89 -3.76
N ASN A 70 12.85 -5.64 -2.95
CA ASN A 70 13.93 -6.57 -2.67
C ASN A 70 13.96 -6.80 -1.16
N THR A 71 13.90 -8.04 -0.77
CA THR A 71 14.02 -8.47 0.62
C THR A 71 15.39 -9.07 0.82
N SER A 72 16.14 -8.56 1.77
CA SER A 72 17.43 -9.10 2.20
C SER A 72 17.24 -9.76 3.57
N ILE A 73 17.66 -11.00 3.68
CA ILE A 73 17.58 -11.79 4.91
C ILE A 73 18.94 -11.70 5.61
N ASP A 74 18.94 -11.44 6.91
CA ASP A 74 20.17 -11.34 7.70
C ASP A 74 20.85 -12.71 7.81
N ASN A 75 22.12 -12.73 8.21
CA ASN A 75 22.92 -13.96 8.42
C ASN A 75 23.07 -14.84 7.16
N ASP A 76 23.41 -14.22 6.04
CA ASP A 76 23.64 -14.89 4.74
C ASP A 76 22.42 -15.64 4.18
N GLY A 77 21.22 -15.27 4.63
CA GLY A 77 19.96 -15.84 4.16
C GLY A 77 19.57 -15.48 2.72
N GLY A 78 20.42 -14.70 2.02
CA GLY A 78 20.19 -14.34 0.63
C GLY A 78 19.23 -13.16 0.44
N SER A 79 18.77 -13.00 -0.80
CA SER A 79 17.81 -11.95 -1.16
C SER A 79 16.70 -12.48 -2.06
N SER A 80 15.52 -11.89 -1.96
CA SER A 80 14.40 -12.18 -2.84
C SER A 80 13.91 -10.93 -3.55
N LEU A 81 13.47 -11.08 -4.80
CA LEU A 81 12.83 -10.03 -5.57
C LEU A 81 11.32 -10.21 -5.53
N GLY A 82 10.59 -9.13 -5.25
CA GLY A 82 9.13 -9.12 -5.22
C GLY A 82 8.55 -8.16 -6.25
N ILE A 83 7.46 -8.58 -6.88
CA ILE A 83 6.61 -7.71 -7.68
C ILE A 83 5.20 -7.73 -7.09
N GLY A 84 4.51 -6.59 -7.12
CA GLY A 84 3.17 -6.48 -6.55
C GLY A 84 2.28 -5.51 -7.28
N ALA A 85 1.01 -5.57 -6.92
CA ALA A 85 0.00 -4.61 -7.32
C ALA A 85 -0.83 -4.22 -6.10
N HIS A 86 -1.22 -2.96 -6.05
CA HIS A 86 -2.10 -2.46 -4.99
C HIS A 86 -3.24 -1.64 -5.57
N ALA A 87 -4.35 -1.61 -4.85
CA ALA A 87 -5.49 -0.77 -5.16
C ALA A 87 -6.18 -0.33 -3.88
N GLY A 88 -6.93 0.75 -3.97
CA GLY A 88 -7.79 1.21 -2.89
C GLY A 88 -8.76 2.28 -3.34
N TYR A 89 -9.73 2.56 -2.48
CA TYR A 89 -10.77 3.54 -2.76
C TYR A 89 -10.92 4.48 -1.57
N GLN A 90 -10.82 5.77 -1.80
CA GLN A 90 -10.91 6.78 -0.75
C GLN A 90 -12.34 7.31 -0.60
N MET A 91 -12.98 7.00 0.51
CA MET A 91 -14.28 7.53 0.93
C MET A 91 -14.08 8.64 1.95
N LYS A 92 -14.59 9.83 1.64
CA LYS A 92 -14.55 10.95 2.59
C LYS A 92 -15.60 10.76 3.68
N LEU A 93 -15.21 11.00 4.92
CA LEU A 93 -16.09 10.94 6.07
C LEU A 93 -16.39 12.34 6.63
N GLY A 94 -17.65 12.52 7.04
CA GLY A 94 -18.10 13.75 7.68
C GLY A 94 -18.23 14.94 6.73
N ARG A 95 -18.82 16.04 7.24
CA ARG A 95 -19.08 17.26 6.46
C ARG A 95 -17.83 18.02 6.05
N THR A 96 -16.78 17.93 6.83
CA THR A 96 -15.51 18.63 6.56
C THR A 96 -14.63 17.94 5.54
N GLY A 97 -14.86 16.63 5.26
CA GLY A 97 -14.07 15.83 4.35
C GLY A 97 -12.60 15.65 4.76
N LYS A 98 -12.23 16.03 5.99
CA LYS A 98 -10.85 15.90 6.51
C LYS A 98 -10.48 14.48 6.90
N MET A 99 -11.47 13.64 7.18
CA MET A 99 -11.29 12.22 7.45
C MET A 99 -11.62 11.41 6.20
N ALA A 100 -10.92 10.32 6.02
CA ALA A 100 -11.21 9.37 4.96
C ALA A 100 -11.08 7.94 5.46
N LEU A 101 -11.95 7.07 4.96
CA LEU A 101 -11.89 5.61 5.10
C LEU A 101 -11.53 5.03 3.74
N CYS A 102 -10.59 4.10 3.73
CA CYS A 102 -10.14 3.47 2.49
C CYS A 102 -10.11 1.95 2.64
N PRO A 103 -10.96 1.21 1.95
CA PRO A 103 -10.65 -0.17 1.64
C PRO A 103 -9.39 -0.21 0.77
N VAL A 104 -8.48 -1.11 1.12
CA VAL A 104 -7.19 -1.31 0.45
C VAL A 104 -6.97 -2.78 0.19
N ALA A 105 -6.36 -3.09 -0.94
CA ALA A 105 -5.92 -4.42 -1.30
C ALA A 105 -4.52 -4.37 -1.90
N ASN A 106 -3.72 -5.40 -1.61
CA ASN A 106 -2.39 -5.60 -2.18
C ASN A 106 -2.20 -7.08 -2.47
N LEU A 107 -1.50 -7.37 -3.57
CA LEU A 107 -1.02 -8.70 -3.93
C LEU A 107 0.44 -8.58 -4.32
N ALA A 108 1.29 -9.42 -3.76
CA ALA A 108 2.71 -9.46 -4.09
C ALA A 108 3.19 -10.90 -4.28
N LEU A 109 4.07 -11.08 -5.25
CA LEU A 109 4.75 -12.32 -5.57
C LEU A 109 6.24 -12.11 -5.37
N GLY A 110 6.89 -12.97 -4.60
CA GLY A 110 8.33 -12.98 -4.35
C GLY A 110 8.98 -14.21 -4.96
N MET A 111 10.21 -14.03 -5.44
CA MET A 111 11.07 -15.07 -6.00
C MET A 111 12.43 -14.97 -5.33
N GLY A 112 13.00 -16.12 -4.95
CA GLY A 112 14.27 -16.20 -4.19
C GLY A 112 14.08 -16.04 -2.67
N PRO A 113 15.13 -16.25 -1.88
CA PRO A 113 16.47 -16.58 -2.33
C PRO A 113 16.57 -17.95 -2.99
N ASP A 114 17.41 -18.03 -4.01
CA ASP A 114 17.69 -19.27 -4.73
C ASP A 114 19.15 -19.63 -4.53
N ASP A 115 19.46 -20.93 -4.51
CA ASP A 115 20.83 -21.48 -4.45
C ASP A 115 21.00 -22.51 -5.57
N ASP A 116 21.66 -22.10 -6.64
CA ASP A 116 21.91 -22.94 -7.81
C ASP A 116 22.76 -24.18 -7.47
N ALA A 117 23.69 -24.07 -6.51
CA ALA A 117 24.57 -25.17 -6.13
C ALA A 117 23.82 -26.25 -5.35
N ALA A 118 22.81 -25.87 -4.59
CA ALA A 118 21.94 -26.77 -3.83
C ALA A 118 20.63 -27.09 -4.57
N GLU A 119 20.44 -26.55 -5.79
CA GLU A 119 19.18 -26.66 -6.58
C GLU A 119 17.94 -26.20 -5.76
N ILE A 120 18.12 -25.14 -4.96
CA ILE A 120 17.04 -24.58 -4.14
C ILE A 120 16.39 -23.41 -4.87
N ASN A 121 15.06 -23.46 -4.99
CA ASN A 121 14.24 -22.37 -5.48
C ASN A 121 13.17 -22.03 -4.44
N SER A 122 12.99 -20.76 -4.15
CA SER A 122 11.95 -20.32 -3.23
C SER A 122 11.00 -19.30 -3.84
N SER A 123 9.75 -19.35 -3.41
CA SER A 123 8.72 -18.43 -3.86
C SER A 123 7.80 -18.05 -2.71
N GLN A 124 7.28 -16.83 -2.77
CA GLN A 124 6.34 -16.31 -1.79
C GLN A 124 5.17 -15.61 -2.49
N THR A 125 3.98 -15.79 -1.94
CA THR A 125 2.78 -15.04 -2.33
C THR A 125 2.20 -14.36 -1.11
N ASN A 126 1.99 -13.06 -1.18
CA ASN A 126 1.39 -12.26 -0.13
C ASN A 126 0.14 -11.58 -0.67
N ALA A 127 -0.98 -11.67 0.05
CA ALA A 127 -2.19 -10.93 -0.24
C ALA A 127 -2.67 -10.21 1.02
N HIS A 128 -2.98 -8.94 0.90
CA HIS A 128 -3.51 -8.12 1.99
C HIS A 128 -4.83 -7.49 1.56
N PHE A 129 -5.80 -7.53 2.46
CA PHE A 129 -7.05 -6.80 2.33
C PHE A 129 -7.41 -6.14 3.65
N GLY A 130 -7.72 -4.85 3.64
CA GLY A 130 -7.97 -4.11 4.87
C GLY A 130 -8.73 -2.81 4.69
N LEU A 131 -8.93 -2.14 5.82
CA LEU A 131 -9.49 -0.81 5.93
C LEU A 131 -8.45 0.12 6.55
N ALA A 132 -8.21 1.25 5.93
CA ALA A 132 -7.37 2.31 6.47
C ALA A 132 -8.21 3.55 6.75
N LEU A 133 -7.96 4.18 7.89
CA LEU A 133 -8.54 5.46 8.30
C LEU A 133 -7.43 6.49 8.35
N GLY A 134 -7.69 7.68 7.84
CA GLY A 134 -6.75 8.79 7.94
C GLY A 134 -7.47 10.11 8.17
N THR A 135 -6.74 11.07 8.70
CA THR A 135 -7.25 12.44 8.88
C THR A 135 -6.21 13.47 8.50
N GLU A 136 -6.65 14.60 7.99
CA GLU A 136 -5.77 15.73 7.67
C GLU A 136 -5.74 16.72 8.84
N MET A 137 -4.54 16.96 9.36
CA MET A 137 -4.27 17.95 10.41
C MET A 137 -3.34 19.03 9.85
N GLY A 138 -3.53 20.26 10.27
CA GLY A 138 -2.75 21.42 9.85
C GLY A 138 -3.51 22.32 8.89
N THR A 139 -3.11 23.59 8.91
CA THR A 139 -3.78 24.67 8.16
C THR A 139 -2.91 25.27 7.06
N SER A 140 -1.64 24.85 6.96
CA SER A 140 -0.69 25.42 6.02
C SER A 140 -0.70 24.62 4.70
N GLN A 141 -0.72 25.34 3.59
CA GLN A 141 -0.55 24.71 2.27
C GLN A 141 0.85 24.15 2.06
N GLN A 142 1.82 24.61 2.84
CA GLN A 142 3.22 24.20 2.73
C GLN A 142 3.50 22.86 3.41
N MET A 143 2.81 22.57 4.53
CA MET A 143 2.98 21.31 5.26
C MET A 143 1.64 20.83 5.82
N ARG A 144 1.34 19.55 5.60
CA ARG A 144 0.18 18.84 6.17
C ARG A 144 0.65 17.61 6.91
N ILE A 145 -0.04 17.29 8.00
CA ILE A 145 0.21 16.11 8.82
C ILE A 145 -0.99 15.17 8.64
N LEU A 146 -0.73 13.92 8.33
CA LEU A 146 -1.73 12.92 7.98
C LEU A 146 -1.57 11.69 8.89
N PRO A 147 -2.08 11.72 10.14
CA PRO A 147 -2.13 10.50 10.94
C PRO A 147 -3.03 9.46 10.28
N THR A 148 -2.59 8.19 10.32
CA THR A 148 -3.26 7.07 9.70
C THR A 148 -3.29 5.87 10.62
N ALA A 149 -4.36 5.09 10.56
CA ALA A 149 -4.47 3.79 11.20
C ALA A 149 -5.17 2.83 10.25
N GLY A 150 -4.79 1.57 10.27
CA GLY A 150 -5.38 0.54 9.42
C GLY A 150 -5.47 -0.79 10.13
N LEU A 151 -6.41 -1.61 9.68
CA LEU A 151 -6.58 -2.99 10.11
C LEU A 151 -6.97 -3.84 8.90
N GLY A 152 -6.37 -4.99 8.77
CA GLY A 152 -6.66 -5.91 7.66
C GLY A 152 -6.28 -7.34 7.96
N LEU A 153 -6.48 -8.19 6.97
CA LEU A 153 -6.04 -9.57 6.94
C LEU A 153 -4.89 -9.70 5.95
N GLN A 154 -3.84 -10.35 6.39
CA GLN A 154 -2.69 -10.72 5.58
C GLN A 154 -2.70 -12.23 5.38
N TYR A 155 -2.67 -12.67 4.14
CA TYR A 155 -2.38 -14.04 3.75
C TYR A 155 -0.96 -14.10 3.22
N SER A 156 -0.18 -15.05 3.70
CA SER A 156 1.18 -15.34 3.22
C SER A 156 1.28 -16.81 2.90
N LYS A 157 1.81 -17.14 1.72
CA LYS A 157 2.18 -18.48 1.32
C LYS A 157 3.64 -18.48 0.90
N PHE A 158 4.40 -19.45 1.38
CA PHE A 158 5.78 -19.65 0.95
C PHE A 158 5.98 -21.10 0.51
N LYS A 159 6.88 -21.29 -0.45
CA LYS A 159 7.22 -22.59 -1.00
C LYS A 159 8.71 -22.63 -1.25
N VAL A 160 9.32 -23.76 -0.88
CA VAL A 160 10.73 -24.05 -1.16
C VAL A 160 10.79 -25.40 -1.89
N ASP A 161 11.36 -25.40 -3.08
CA ASP A 161 11.62 -26.57 -3.88
C ASP A 161 13.13 -26.85 -3.86
N GLN A 162 13.54 -28.14 -3.70
CA GLN A 162 14.91 -28.60 -3.79
C GLN A 162 14.99 -29.78 -4.76
N ALA A 163 15.90 -29.70 -5.72
CA ALA A 163 16.08 -30.72 -6.76
C ALA A 163 14.76 -31.14 -7.44
N GLY A 164 13.89 -30.15 -7.71
CA GLY A 164 12.59 -30.37 -8.33
C GLY A 164 11.50 -30.95 -7.42
N SER A 165 11.76 -31.15 -6.15
CA SER A 165 10.78 -31.63 -5.17
C SER A 165 10.47 -30.55 -4.15
N THR A 166 9.19 -30.38 -3.80
CA THR A 166 8.78 -29.43 -2.73
C THR A 166 9.19 -29.99 -1.37
N VAL A 167 10.06 -29.25 -0.68
CA VAL A 167 10.54 -29.62 0.66
C VAL A 167 9.84 -28.82 1.75
N VAL A 168 9.34 -27.61 1.44
CA VAL A 168 8.54 -26.79 2.34
C VAL A 168 7.38 -26.17 1.56
N ASP A 169 6.17 -26.30 2.06
CA ASP A 169 4.97 -25.58 1.59
C ASP A 169 4.19 -25.16 2.83
N GLY A 170 4.05 -23.87 3.05
CA GLY A 170 3.36 -23.31 4.20
C GLY A 170 2.53 -22.09 3.83
N SER A 171 1.43 -21.92 4.56
CA SER A 171 0.63 -20.71 4.45
C SER A 171 0.10 -20.30 5.81
N GLU A 172 -0.03 -19.01 6.03
CA GLU A 172 -0.61 -18.43 7.22
C GLU A 172 -1.56 -17.29 6.87
N THR A 173 -2.53 -17.07 7.75
CA THR A 173 -3.43 -15.90 7.68
C THR A 173 -3.48 -15.26 9.04
N TYR A 174 -3.18 -13.98 9.12
CA TYR A 174 -3.14 -13.24 10.37
C TYR A 174 -3.73 -11.83 10.21
N ALA A 175 -4.11 -11.21 11.33
CA ALA A 175 -4.52 -9.82 11.32
C ALA A 175 -3.28 -8.91 11.28
N LEU A 176 -3.37 -7.80 10.54
CA LEU A 176 -2.33 -6.79 10.45
C LEU A 176 -2.90 -5.45 10.85
N ALA A 177 -2.42 -4.90 11.97
CA ALA A 177 -2.69 -3.52 12.35
C ALA A 177 -1.54 -2.62 11.89
N ARG A 178 -1.86 -1.47 11.32
CA ARG A 178 -0.88 -0.49 10.84
C ARG A 178 -1.18 0.87 11.43
N VAL A 179 -0.17 1.56 11.91
CA VAL A 179 -0.24 2.98 12.30
C VAL A 179 0.86 3.76 11.61
N GLY A 180 0.60 5.02 11.29
CA GLY A 180 1.57 5.87 10.62
C GLY A 180 1.24 7.34 10.70
N ILE A 181 2.23 8.17 10.38
CA ILE A 181 2.06 9.62 10.29
C ILE A 181 2.68 10.09 8.97
N GLY A 182 1.86 10.63 8.07
CA GLY A 182 2.34 11.24 6.83
C GLY A 182 2.66 12.72 7.04
N PHE A 183 3.79 13.15 6.51
CA PHE A 183 4.17 14.55 6.39
C PHE A 183 4.19 14.89 4.90
N VAL A 184 3.36 15.84 4.47
CA VAL A 184 3.26 16.22 3.06
C VAL A 184 3.72 17.66 2.89
N PHE A 185 4.73 17.85 2.07
CA PHE A 185 5.36 19.13 1.78
C PHE A 185 4.99 19.61 0.37
N ASN A 186 4.54 20.85 0.27
CA ASN A 186 4.16 21.51 -1.00
C ASN A 186 3.23 20.68 -1.90
N GLN A 187 2.44 19.79 -1.32
CA GLN A 187 1.54 18.84 -2.01
C GLN A 187 2.25 17.85 -2.97
N GLN A 188 3.56 17.81 -2.97
CA GLN A 188 4.35 16.99 -3.89
C GLN A 188 5.18 15.93 -3.18
N ILE A 189 5.87 16.28 -2.11
CA ILE A 189 6.73 15.35 -1.38
C ILE A 189 6.00 14.86 -0.16
N SER A 190 6.04 13.57 0.07
CA SER A 190 5.51 12.93 1.27
C SER A 190 6.54 12.05 1.94
N VAL A 191 6.57 12.08 3.26
CA VAL A 191 7.39 11.20 4.11
C VAL A 191 6.47 10.54 5.12
N ARG A 192 6.49 9.22 5.21
CA ARG A 192 5.59 8.47 6.09
C ARG A 192 6.32 7.37 6.85
N PRO A 193 6.69 7.58 8.10
CA PRO A 193 6.99 6.49 9.04
C PRO A 193 5.72 5.69 9.36
N THR A 194 5.87 4.38 9.48
CA THR A 194 4.80 3.41 9.82
C THR A 194 5.29 2.37 10.79
N VAL A 195 4.35 1.78 11.51
CA VAL A 195 4.55 0.57 12.30
C VAL A 195 3.46 -0.41 11.90
N ASP A 196 3.85 -1.60 11.48
CA ASP A 196 2.99 -2.72 11.18
C ASP A 196 3.07 -3.72 12.34
N ILE A 197 1.92 -4.10 12.90
CA ILE A 197 1.81 -4.98 14.05
C ILE A 197 1.02 -6.21 13.60
N PRO A 198 1.68 -7.35 13.34
CA PRO A 198 0.99 -8.60 13.09
C PRO A 198 0.33 -9.13 14.37
N VAL A 199 -0.83 -9.73 14.27
CA VAL A 199 -1.57 -10.32 15.40
C VAL A 199 -2.05 -11.71 15.00
N GLY A 200 -1.70 -12.71 15.80
CA GLY A 200 -2.07 -14.11 15.53
C GLY A 200 -1.24 -14.74 14.43
N ARG A 201 -0.01 -14.30 14.24
CA ARG A 201 0.97 -14.89 13.35
C ARG A 201 1.72 -16.01 14.06
N ASP A 202 1.91 -17.16 13.39
CA ASP A 202 2.52 -18.35 14.00
C ASP A 202 4.05 -18.20 14.14
N VAL A 203 4.69 -17.41 13.26
CA VAL A 203 6.17 -17.29 13.22
C VAL A 203 6.66 -16.21 14.17
N SER A 204 6.16 -14.99 14.04
CA SER A 204 6.53 -13.85 14.89
C SER A 204 5.43 -12.79 14.86
N ASN A 205 5.18 -12.17 16.01
CA ASN A 205 4.28 -11.03 16.13
C ASN A 205 5.05 -9.71 16.35
N ASP A 206 6.36 -9.67 16.03
CA ASP A 206 7.16 -8.49 16.22
C ASP A 206 6.75 -7.34 15.27
N PRO A 207 6.70 -6.12 15.79
CA PRO A 207 6.37 -4.97 14.98
C PRO A 207 7.41 -4.71 13.90
N THR A 208 6.95 -4.38 12.69
CA THR A 208 7.81 -3.97 11.58
C THR A 208 7.75 -2.46 11.42
N PHE A 209 8.91 -1.82 11.48
CA PHE A 209 9.03 -0.39 11.20
C PHE A 209 9.20 -0.16 9.71
N GLY A 210 8.52 0.86 9.18
CA GLY A 210 8.58 1.24 7.79
C GLY A 210 8.78 2.74 7.59
N LEU A 211 9.39 3.10 6.46
CA LEU A 211 9.51 4.46 5.98
C LEU A 211 9.19 4.51 4.49
N THR A 212 8.27 5.39 4.11
CA THR A 212 7.95 5.65 2.70
C THR A 212 8.25 7.11 2.37
N VAL A 213 8.91 7.35 1.25
CA VAL A 213 9.14 8.69 0.68
C VAL A 213 8.54 8.72 -0.71
N GLY A 214 7.58 9.61 -0.95
CA GLY A 214 6.84 9.71 -2.20
C GLY A 214 6.98 11.08 -2.86
N TYR A 215 6.88 11.08 -4.20
CA TYR A 215 6.79 12.27 -5.01
C TYR A 215 5.58 12.20 -5.96
N ASN A 216 4.76 13.25 -5.96
CA ASN A 216 3.56 13.36 -6.80
C ASN A 216 3.82 14.21 -8.03
N PHE A 217 3.42 13.68 -9.19
CA PHE A 217 3.43 14.36 -10.47
C PHE A 217 2.00 14.81 -10.82
N GLY A 218 1.83 15.97 -11.43
CA GLY A 218 0.56 16.37 -12.04
C GLY A 218 -0.29 17.37 -11.26
N SER A 219 0.10 17.83 -10.07
CA SER A 219 -0.70 18.73 -9.24
C SER A 219 -0.86 20.19 -9.76
N LYS A 220 -0.36 20.52 -10.94
CA LYS A 220 -0.36 21.90 -11.47
C LYS A 220 -1.72 22.43 -11.97
N GLY A 221 -2.81 21.62 -11.94
CA GLY A 221 -4.08 21.99 -12.59
C GLY A 221 -5.10 22.78 -11.75
N ALA A 222 -4.97 22.81 -10.42
CA ALA A 222 -6.04 23.33 -9.55
C ALA A 222 -5.98 24.84 -9.25
N SER A 223 -4.89 25.53 -9.53
CA SER A 223 -4.73 26.95 -9.14
C SER A 223 -5.20 27.98 -10.19
N ARG A 224 -5.56 27.57 -11.41
CA ARG A 224 -5.96 28.51 -12.47
C ARG A 224 -7.47 28.77 -12.61
N ALA A 225 -8.32 28.08 -11.89
CA ALA A 225 -9.79 28.21 -12.03
C ALA A 225 -10.45 29.21 -11.05
N ARG A 226 -9.69 30.05 -10.36
CA ARG A 226 -10.22 31.11 -9.46
C ARG A 226 -9.74 32.51 -9.84
N ARG A 227 -9.80 32.89 -11.09
CA ARG A 227 -9.76 34.30 -11.50
C ARG A 227 -10.72 34.47 -12.66
N HIS A 228 -11.99 34.53 -12.35
CA HIS A 228 -13.02 35.28 -13.11
C HIS A 228 -14.22 35.47 -12.20
#